data_1fa82a5e3f711cb1d1a8d1faf3293154
#
_entry.id   1fa82a5e3f711cb1d1a8d1faf3293154
#
_cell.length_a   1.000
_cell.length_b   1.000
_cell.length_c   1.000
_cell.angle_alpha   90.00
_cell.angle_beta   90.00
_cell.angle_gamma   90.00
#
_symmetry.space_group_name_H-M   'P 1'
#
loop_
_entity.id
_entity.type
_entity.pdbx_description
1 polymer ?
#
loop_
_entity_poly.entity_id
_entity_poly.type
_entity_poly.pdbx_seq_one_letter_code
_entity_poly.pdbx_strand_id
1 'polypeptide(L)'
;EDKAGVFYKRSEVPVLGLSKDIDDSEMIFIVAGLIPNRKSTTVVDEWFGVSYRNGQFENVMTMSEVMQKTHLNMKAPNTQQISEEQIAKGQTLLNDVVERAKKIMSDKCAEYKAKTDPYIYEEMERLEALELRHKDAQLTLFDLGIPGMERKKSEKEREIEAIFSNFMDWEKDTLEIEENPYIRIIAVVTGVR
;
A
#
# COMPACT_ATOMS: atom_id res chain seq x y z
N GLU A 1 29.25 1.73 -2.01
CA GLU A 1 28.62 1.30 -0.73
C GLU A 1 27.19 1.80 -0.71
N ASP A 2 26.28 0.84 -0.72
CA ASP A 2 24.85 1.04 -0.88
C ASP A 2 24.24 1.79 0.30
N LYS A 3 24.01 3.08 0.15
CA LYS A 3 23.35 3.91 1.17
C LYS A 3 21.91 3.41 1.43
N ALA A 4 21.26 2.74 0.49
CA ALA A 4 19.95 2.12 0.64
C ALA A 4 19.95 1.00 1.71
N GLY A 5 21.00 0.18 1.78
CA GLY A 5 21.12 -0.90 2.77
C GLY A 5 21.16 -0.42 4.22
N VAL A 6 21.53 0.84 4.47
CA VAL A 6 21.58 1.41 5.83
C VAL A 6 20.19 1.71 6.37
N PHE A 7 19.23 2.09 5.49
CA PHE A 7 17.86 2.40 5.92
C PHE A 7 17.04 1.15 6.26
N TYR A 8 17.30 0.01 5.63
CA TYR A 8 16.60 -1.25 5.89
C TYR A 8 17.00 -1.95 7.20
N LYS A 9 18.16 -1.59 7.77
CA LYS A 9 18.68 -2.21 9.01
C LYS A 9 18.37 -1.43 10.28
N ARG A 10 17.76 -0.23 10.21
CA ARG A 10 17.41 0.55 11.38
C ARG A 10 16.11 0.06 11.98
N SER A 11 16.20 -0.57 13.16
CA SER A 11 15.09 -0.85 14.05
C SER A 11 14.69 0.37 14.91
N GLU A 12 15.40 1.48 14.78
CA GLU A 12 15.23 2.68 15.58
C GLU A 12 14.36 3.70 14.84
N VAL A 13 13.38 4.27 15.55
CA VAL A 13 12.53 5.34 15.06
C VAL A 13 13.07 6.67 15.58
N PRO A 14 13.37 7.66 14.72
CA PRO A 14 13.81 8.97 15.16
C PRO A 14 12.70 9.68 15.94
N VAL A 15 13.08 10.30 17.05
CA VAL A 15 12.21 11.15 17.85
C VAL A 15 12.65 12.59 17.67
N LEU A 16 11.74 13.47 17.28
CA LEU A 16 11.98 14.88 17.00
C LEU A 16 11.32 15.74 18.08
N GLY A 17 12.10 16.57 18.73
CA GLY A 17 11.60 17.55 19.72
C GLY A 17 11.31 18.90 19.08
N LEU A 18 10.09 19.41 19.20
CA LEU A 18 9.68 20.72 18.72
C LEU A 18 9.16 21.57 19.89
N SER A 19 9.81 22.73 20.11
CA SER A 19 9.51 23.58 21.29
C SER A 19 8.43 24.61 21.06
N LYS A 20 8.07 24.93 19.82
CA LYS A 20 7.20 26.06 19.52
C LYS A 20 5.78 25.70 19.10
N ASP A 21 5.60 24.53 18.50
CA ASP A 21 4.38 24.20 17.77
C ASP A 21 3.62 23.03 18.39
N ILE A 22 4.25 22.29 19.29
CA ILE A 22 3.68 21.12 19.96
C ILE A 22 3.86 21.22 21.45
N ASP A 23 2.78 20.97 22.19
CA ASP A 23 2.78 20.92 23.66
C ASP A 23 3.64 19.73 24.14
N ASP A 24 4.33 19.87 25.27
CA ASP A 24 5.16 18.82 25.89
C ASP A 24 4.36 17.57 26.30
N SER A 25 3.05 17.70 26.43
CA SER A 25 2.11 16.61 26.65
C SER A 25 1.69 15.86 25.38
N GLU A 26 2.03 16.39 24.21
CA GLU A 26 1.58 15.89 22.91
C GLU A 26 2.69 15.08 22.23
N MET A 27 2.25 13.98 21.57
CA MET A 27 3.12 13.12 20.79
C MET A 27 2.42 12.68 19.50
N ILE A 28 3.06 12.88 18.36
CA ILE A 28 2.54 12.53 17.05
C ILE A 28 3.43 11.48 16.42
N PHE A 29 2.86 10.31 16.12
CA PHE A 29 3.53 9.24 15.40
C PHE A 29 3.25 9.38 13.91
N ILE A 30 4.28 9.59 13.11
CA ILE A 30 4.19 9.62 11.65
C ILE A 30 4.32 8.19 11.14
N VAL A 31 3.28 7.72 10.47
CA VAL A 31 3.17 6.35 9.99
C VAL A 31 3.07 6.36 8.47
N ALA A 32 3.82 5.46 7.83
CA ALA A 32 3.66 5.11 6.43
C ALA A 32 3.02 3.73 6.33
N GLY A 33 1.97 3.62 5.54
CA GLY A 33 1.29 2.38 5.20
C GLY A 33 1.34 2.13 3.70
N LEU A 34 1.75 0.93 3.30
CA LEU A 34 1.89 0.53 1.90
C LEU A 34 1.06 -0.73 1.66
N ILE A 35 0.35 -0.78 0.54
CA ILE A 35 -0.36 -1.97 0.09
C ILE A 35 0.16 -2.32 -1.31
N PRO A 36 0.88 -3.44 -1.45
CA PRO A 36 1.32 -3.91 -2.76
C PRO A 36 0.20 -4.71 -3.46
N ASN A 37 0.29 -4.78 -4.78
CA ASN A 37 -0.42 -5.78 -5.56
C ASN A 37 0.32 -7.13 -5.52
N ARG A 38 -0.24 -8.16 -6.15
CA ARG A 38 0.38 -9.49 -6.23
C ARG A 38 1.75 -9.50 -6.95
N LYS A 39 2.06 -8.48 -7.72
CA LYS A 39 3.38 -8.27 -8.37
C LYS A 39 4.35 -7.48 -7.49
N SER A 40 4.03 -7.28 -6.21
CA SER A 40 4.84 -6.51 -5.26
C SER A 40 5.04 -5.04 -5.65
N THR A 41 4.16 -4.50 -6.52
CA THR A 41 4.14 -3.08 -6.83
C THR A 41 3.21 -2.36 -5.87
N THR A 42 3.67 -1.30 -5.22
CA THR A 42 2.84 -0.51 -4.32
C THR A 42 1.73 0.19 -5.09
N VAL A 43 0.49 -0.07 -4.72
CA VAL A 43 -0.71 0.53 -5.34
C VAL A 43 -1.43 1.49 -4.39
N VAL A 44 -1.23 1.34 -3.08
CA VAL A 44 -1.68 2.30 -2.08
C VAL A 44 -0.48 2.70 -1.23
N ASP A 45 -0.25 4.00 -1.12
CA ASP A 45 0.80 4.62 -0.30
C ASP A 45 0.14 5.74 0.52
N GLU A 46 -0.03 5.50 1.80
CA GLU A 46 -0.68 6.43 2.71
C GLU A 46 0.25 6.82 3.85
N TRP A 47 0.38 8.12 4.05
CA TRP A 47 1.13 8.70 5.15
C TRP A 47 0.19 9.49 6.04
N PHE A 48 0.21 9.22 7.34
CA PHE A 48 -0.67 9.86 8.31
C PHE A 48 -0.01 10.01 9.67
N GLY A 49 -0.55 10.88 10.50
CA GLY A 49 -0.15 11.07 11.88
C GLY A 49 -1.16 10.45 12.84
N VAL A 50 -0.67 9.81 13.89
CA VAL A 50 -1.50 9.37 15.03
C VAL A 50 -1.10 10.20 16.24
N SER A 51 -2.02 11.03 16.73
CA SER A 51 -1.77 11.98 17.81
C SER A 51 -2.24 11.45 19.15
N TYR A 52 -1.40 11.67 20.16
CA TYR A 52 -1.67 11.39 21.56
C TYR A 52 -1.42 12.65 22.38
N ARG A 53 -2.30 12.89 23.35
CA ARG A 53 -2.13 13.95 24.35
C ARG A 53 -2.25 13.37 25.75
N ASN A 54 -1.27 13.64 26.61
CA ASN A 54 -1.18 13.04 27.95
C ASN A 54 -1.25 11.50 27.95
N GLY A 55 -0.71 10.86 26.91
CA GLY A 55 -0.74 9.40 26.74
C GLY A 55 -2.09 8.83 26.29
N GLN A 56 -3.07 9.67 26.00
CA GLN A 56 -4.38 9.28 25.48
C GLN A 56 -4.47 9.60 23.97
N PHE A 57 -5.08 8.70 23.22
CA PHE A 57 -5.34 8.93 21.81
C PHE A 57 -6.20 10.18 21.61
N GLU A 58 -5.80 11.05 20.70
CA GLU A 58 -6.51 12.27 20.37
C GLU A 58 -7.23 12.15 19.02
N ASN A 59 -6.45 12.01 17.95
CA ASN A 59 -6.99 11.87 16.60
C ASN A 59 -5.98 11.25 15.62
N VAL A 60 -6.47 10.96 14.41
CA VAL A 60 -5.65 10.66 13.24
C VAL A 60 -5.63 11.91 12.36
N MET A 61 -4.46 12.27 11.88
CA MET A 61 -4.22 13.43 11.03
C MET A 61 -3.71 13.01 9.67
N THR A 62 -4.16 13.70 8.63
CA THR A 62 -3.53 13.62 7.31
C THR A 62 -2.09 14.14 7.38
N MET A 63 -1.24 13.75 6.44
CA MET A 63 0.13 14.28 6.41
C MET A 63 0.18 15.80 6.23
N SER A 64 -0.79 16.39 5.52
CA SER A 64 -0.96 17.84 5.41
C SER A 64 -1.20 18.51 6.77
N GLU A 65 -2.08 17.96 7.59
CA GLU A 65 -2.35 18.47 8.94
C GLU A 65 -1.14 18.31 9.85
N VAL A 66 -0.43 17.18 9.76
CA VAL A 66 0.83 16.98 10.48
C VAL A 66 1.84 18.06 10.10
N MET A 67 2.05 18.30 8.80
CA MET A 67 2.98 19.32 8.32
C MET A 67 2.59 20.75 8.74
N GLN A 68 1.30 21.06 8.71
CA GLN A 68 0.79 22.36 9.18
C GLN A 68 1.01 22.55 10.66
N LYS A 69 0.76 21.52 11.46
CA LYS A 69 0.87 21.59 12.92
C LYS A 69 2.33 21.57 13.39
N THR A 70 3.18 20.78 12.74
CA THR A 70 4.56 20.57 13.18
C THR A 70 5.56 21.51 12.51
N HIS A 71 5.17 22.18 11.43
CA HIS A 71 6.04 22.99 10.57
C HIS A 71 7.33 22.25 10.11
N LEU A 72 7.27 20.92 10.01
CA LEU A 72 8.42 20.08 9.59
C LEU A 72 8.94 20.40 8.18
N ASN A 73 8.12 21.06 7.36
CA ASN A 73 8.52 21.57 6.03
C ASN A 73 9.38 22.85 6.12
N MET A 74 9.44 23.49 7.29
CA MET A 74 10.29 24.62 7.55
C MET A 74 11.58 24.14 8.23
N LYS A 75 12.69 24.88 8.08
CA LYS A 75 13.95 24.55 8.76
C LYS A 75 13.82 24.79 10.28
N ALA A 76 13.16 23.85 10.97
CA ALA A 76 13.16 23.84 12.42
C ALA A 76 14.42 23.14 12.92
N PRO A 77 15.29 23.81 13.69
CA PRO A 77 16.43 23.14 14.28
C PRO A 77 15.93 22.14 15.34
N ASN A 78 16.21 20.87 15.14
CA ASN A 78 16.06 19.84 16.19
C ASN A 78 17.22 20.01 17.16
N THR A 79 17.15 21.03 18.01
CA THR A 79 18.27 21.42 18.91
C THR A 79 18.04 21.03 20.36
N GLN A 80 16.89 20.46 20.69
CA GLN A 80 16.55 20.16 22.06
C GLN A 80 16.67 18.64 22.36
N GLN A 81 17.28 18.34 23.50
CA GLN A 81 17.37 16.96 23.99
C GLN A 81 15.99 16.51 24.48
N ILE A 82 15.55 15.39 23.95
CA ILE A 82 14.34 14.71 24.38
C ILE A 82 14.67 13.93 25.65
N SER A 83 13.82 14.03 26.67
CA SER A 83 14.03 13.31 27.92
C SER A 83 13.80 11.80 27.75
N GLU A 84 14.53 10.99 28.53
CA GLU A 84 14.31 9.54 28.55
C GLU A 84 12.87 9.18 28.93
N GLU A 85 12.23 10.00 29.77
CA GLU A 85 10.82 9.83 30.15
C GLU A 85 9.87 9.97 28.95
N GLN A 86 10.11 10.94 28.07
CA GLN A 86 9.33 11.10 26.83
C GLN A 86 9.55 9.93 25.87
N ILE A 87 10.77 9.44 25.76
CA ILE A 87 11.07 8.24 24.95
C ILE A 87 10.33 7.03 25.52
N ALA A 88 10.39 6.81 26.82
CA ALA A 88 9.69 5.70 27.48
C ALA A 88 8.16 5.79 27.29
N LYS A 89 7.57 6.98 27.44
CA LYS A 89 6.14 7.20 27.12
C LYS A 89 5.82 6.84 25.68
N GLY A 90 6.64 7.27 24.72
CA GLY A 90 6.46 6.91 23.32
C GLY A 90 6.50 5.40 23.08
N GLN A 91 7.41 4.70 23.75
CA GLN A 91 7.51 3.24 23.63
C GLN A 91 6.25 2.52 24.14
N THR A 92 5.61 2.99 25.20
CA THR A 92 4.37 2.39 25.71
C THR A 92 3.20 2.54 24.76
N LEU A 93 3.20 3.55 23.89
CA LEU A 93 2.14 3.83 22.93
C LEU A 93 2.29 3.05 21.62
N LEU A 94 3.47 2.48 21.33
CA LEU A 94 3.76 1.85 20.04
C LEU A 94 2.73 0.78 19.63
N ASN A 95 2.32 -0.06 20.57
CA ASN A 95 1.36 -1.13 20.28
C ASN A 95 -0.01 -0.56 19.86
N ASP A 96 -0.51 0.47 20.56
CA ASP A 96 -1.76 1.12 20.22
C ASP A 96 -1.68 1.85 18.87
N VAL A 97 -0.54 2.51 18.60
CA VAL A 97 -0.28 3.13 17.29
C VAL A 97 -0.34 2.11 16.16
N VAL A 98 0.31 0.96 16.33
CA VAL A 98 0.32 -0.10 15.31
C VAL A 98 -1.08 -0.66 15.07
N GLU A 99 -1.85 -0.92 16.14
CA GLU A 99 -3.22 -1.44 15.99
C GLU A 99 -4.14 -0.43 15.29
N ARG A 100 -4.01 0.86 15.60
CA ARG A 100 -4.75 1.91 14.89
C ARG A 100 -4.33 2.02 13.43
N ALA A 101 -3.04 1.96 13.17
CA ALA A 101 -2.50 1.98 11.80
C ALA A 101 -3.01 0.79 10.98
N LYS A 102 -3.03 -0.42 11.56
CA LYS A 102 -3.62 -1.61 10.91
C LYS A 102 -5.08 -1.37 10.54
N LYS A 103 -5.88 -0.81 11.45
CA LYS A 103 -7.29 -0.52 11.18
C LYS A 103 -7.44 0.46 10.01
N ILE A 104 -6.69 1.57 10.03
CA ILE A 104 -6.71 2.58 8.97
C ILE A 104 -6.34 1.95 7.62
N MET A 105 -5.28 1.15 7.60
CA MET A 105 -4.85 0.50 6.37
C MET A 105 -5.83 -0.58 5.90
N SER A 106 -6.51 -1.28 6.82
CA SER A 106 -7.59 -2.21 6.48
C SER A 106 -8.77 -1.49 5.81
N ASP A 107 -9.15 -0.32 6.33
CA ASP A 107 -10.20 0.52 5.73
C ASP A 107 -9.77 0.99 4.32
N LYS A 108 -8.49 1.34 4.13
CA LYS A 108 -7.93 1.69 2.82
C LYS A 108 -7.88 0.51 1.85
N CYS A 109 -7.57 -0.71 2.32
CA CYS A 109 -7.69 -1.92 1.53
C CYS A 109 -9.14 -2.13 1.04
N ALA A 110 -10.11 -2.00 1.94
CA ALA A 110 -11.52 -2.14 1.59
C ALA A 110 -11.98 -1.08 0.59
N GLU A 111 -11.54 0.18 0.76
CA GLU A 111 -11.83 1.27 -0.17
C GLU A 111 -11.24 1.01 -1.57
N TYR A 112 -10.00 0.52 -1.63
CA TYR A 112 -9.35 0.16 -2.89
C TYR A 112 -10.09 -0.99 -3.58
N LYS A 113 -10.37 -2.10 -2.86
CA LYS A 113 -11.11 -3.24 -3.39
C LYS A 113 -12.48 -2.83 -3.93
N ALA A 114 -13.24 -2.05 -3.17
CA ALA A 114 -14.56 -1.58 -3.59
C ALA A 114 -14.54 -0.79 -4.93
N LYS A 115 -13.43 -0.09 -5.22
CA LYS A 115 -13.23 0.62 -6.49
C LYS A 115 -12.73 -0.28 -7.60
N THR A 116 -11.89 -1.24 -7.29
CA THR A 116 -11.12 -2.02 -8.27
C THR A 116 -11.81 -3.33 -8.65
N ASP A 117 -12.50 -4.00 -7.70
CA ASP A 117 -13.17 -5.27 -7.98
C ASP A 117 -14.21 -5.19 -9.12
N PRO A 118 -15.08 -4.16 -9.22
CA PRO A 118 -15.99 -4.01 -10.34
C PRO A 118 -15.27 -3.87 -11.69
N TYR A 119 -14.15 -3.13 -11.69
CA TYR A 119 -13.33 -2.95 -12.89
C TYR A 119 -12.64 -4.26 -13.31
N ILE A 120 -12.10 -5.02 -12.35
CA ILE A 120 -11.51 -6.35 -12.63
C ILE A 120 -12.57 -7.26 -13.26
N TYR A 121 -13.78 -7.28 -12.69
CA TYR A 121 -14.87 -8.11 -13.21
C TYR A 121 -15.23 -7.74 -14.65
N GLU A 122 -15.43 -6.45 -14.92
CA GLU A 122 -15.76 -5.96 -16.26
C GLU A 122 -14.65 -6.28 -17.28
N GLU A 123 -13.38 -6.13 -16.89
CA GLU A 123 -12.25 -6.42 -17.78
C GLU A 123 -12.11 -7.93 -18.05
N MET A 124 -12.39 -8.78 -17.04
CA MET A 124 -12.40 -10.24 -17.26
C MET A 124 -13.51 -10.65 -18.24
N GLU A 125 -14.73 -10.16 -18.09
CA GLU A 125 -15.81 -10.43 -19.04
C GLU A 125 -15.46 -9.98 -20.47
N ARG A 126 -14.82 -8.82 -20.58
CA ARG A 126 -14.35 -8.31 -21.87
C ARG A 126 -13.30 -9.20 -22.51
N LEU A 127 -12.33 -9.69 -21.72
CA LEU A 127 -11.28 -10.58 -22.21
C LEU A 127 -11.82 -11.95 -22.62
N GLU A 128 -12.77 -12.52 -21.86
CA GLU A 128 -13.46 -13.75 -22.22
C GLU A 128 -14.24 -13.61 -23.54
N ALA A 129 -14.93 -12.49 -23.71
CA ALA A 129 -15.64 -12.21 -24.96
C ALA A 129 -14.69 -12.03 -26.16
N LEU A 130 -13.51 -11.46 -25.94
CA LEU A 130 -12.47 -11.33 -26.98
C LEU A 130 -11.86 -12.69 -27.31
N GLU A 131 -11.59 -13.53 -26.32
CA GLU A 131 -11.10 -14.89 -26.51
C GLU A 131 -12.04 -15.69 -27.40
N LEU A 132 -13.35 -15.66 -27.07
CA LEU A 132 -14.38 -16.36 -27.83
C LEU A 132 -14.41 -15.90 -29.30
N ARG A 133 -14.43 -14.58 -29.53
CA ARG A 133 -14.39 -14.04 -30.89
C ARG A 133 -13.14 -14.44 -31.64
N HIS A 134 -12.00 -14.49 -30.95
CA HIS A 134 -10.73 -14.85 -31.58
C HIS A 134 -10.69 -16.33 -31.93
N LYS A 135 -11.24 -17.19 -31.08
CA LYS A 135 -11.45 -18.61 -31.36
C LYS A 135 -12.35 -18.80 -32.58
N ASP A 136 -13.52 -18.18 -32.58
CA ASP A 136 -14.46 -18.27 -33.72
C ASP A 136 -13.81 -17.85 -35.03
N ALA A 137 -13.12 -16.70 -35.05
CA ALA A 137 -12.52 -16.18 -36.29
C ALA A 137 -11.37 -17.07 -36.79
N GLN A 138 -10.53 -17.62 -35.88
CA GLN A 138 -9.39 -18.43 -36.32
C GLN A 138 -9.73 -19.91 -36.54
N LEU A 139 -10.69 -20.46 -35.79
CA LEU A 139 -11.03 -21.89 -35.89
C LEU A 139 -11.99 -22.20 -37.06
N THR A 140 -12.76 -21.23 -37.52
CA THR A 140 -13.64 -21.37 -38.70
C THR A 140 -12.86 -21.84 -39.95
N LEU A 141 -11.63 -21.44 -40.09
CA LEU A 141 -10.77 -21.87 -41.23
C LEU A 141 -10.44 -23.38 -41.20
N PHE A 142 -10.48 -24.02 -40.02
CA PHE A 142 -10.23 -25.44 -39.88
C PHE A 142 -11.45 -26.33 -40.10
N ASP A 143 -12.66 -25.74 -40.15
CA ASP A 143 -13.94 -26.46 -40.35
C ASP A 143 -14.21 -26.79 -41.83
N LEU A 144 -13.25 -26.53 -42.71
CA LEU A 144 -13.36 -26.82 -44.16
C LEU A 144 -13.32 -28.31 -44.53
N GLY A 145 -13.34 -29.24 -43.55
CA GLY A 145 -13.40 -30.69 -43.74
C GLY A 145 -12.16 -31.31 -44.33
N ILE A 146 -10.99 -30.70 -44.21
CA ILE A 146 -9.72 -31.24 -44.72
C ILE A 146 -9.18 -32.29 -43.76
N PRO A 147 -8.91 -33.52 -44.17
CA PRO A 147 -8.36 -34.59 -43.30
C PRO A 147 -7.05 -34.18 -42.60
N GLY A 148 -6.97 -34.43 -41.28
CA GLY A 148 -5.81 -34.10 -40.43
C GLY A 148 -5.77 -32.66 -39.89
N MET A 149 -6.77 -31.85 -40.17
CA MET A 149 -6.87 -30.49 -39.64
C MET A 149 -7.35 -30.43 -38.21
N GLU A 150 -8.05 -31.48 -37.69
CA GLU A 150 -8.59 -31.52 -36.32
C GLU A 150 -7.50 -31.38 -35.27
N ARG A 151 -6.36 -32.04 -35.46
CA ARG A 151 -5.23 -31.92 -34.55
C ARG A 151 -4.67 -30.50 -34.52
N LYS A 152 -4.52 -29.89 -35.69
CA LYS A 152 -4.06 -28.48 -35.79
C LYS A 152 -5.06 -27.50 -35.21
N LYS A 153 -6.36 -27.77 -35.35
CA LYS A 153 -7.43 -27.00 -34.71
C LYS A 153 -7.27 -27.01 -33.19
N SER A 154 -7.15 -28.22 -32.59
CA SER A 154 -6.96 -28.37 -31.15
C SER A 154 -5.66 -27.75 -30.63
N GLU A 155 -4.57 -27.85 -31.39
CA GLU A 155 -3.30 -27.20 -31.04
C GLU A 155 -3.44 -25.67 -31.04
N LYS A 156 -4.14 -25.10 -32.04
CA LYS A 156 -4.38 -23.66 -32.15
C LYS A 156 -5.35 -23.13 -31.08
N GLU A 157 -6.36 -23.91 -30.76
CA GLU A 157 -7.29 -23.58 -29.68
C GLU A 157 -6.58 -23.45 -28.32
N ARG A 158 -5.72 -24.42 -27.99
CA ARG A 158 -4.88 -24.39 -26.77
C ARG A 158 -3.91 -23.21 -26.74
N GLU A 159 -3.36 -22.86 -27.89
CA GLU A 159 -2.47 -21.69 -28.00
C GLU A 159 -3.22 -20.39 -27.67
N ILE A 160 -4.44 -20.23 -28.21
CA ILE A 160 -5.29 -19.06 -27.94
C ILE A 160 -5.65 -19.02 -26.45
N GLU A 161 -6.14 -20.13 -25.89
CA GLU A 161 -6.47 -20.24 -24.48
C GLU A 161 -5.29 -19.86 -23.58
N ALA A 162 -4.09 -20.37 -23.87
CA ALA A 162 -2.89 -20.06 -23.08
C ALA A 162 -2.53 -18.56 -23.13
N ILE A 163 -2.69 -17.92 -24.30
CA ILE A 163 -2.42 -16.48 -24.43
C ILE A 163 -3.40 -15.67 -23.60
N PHE A 164 -4.70 -15.95 -23.71
CA PHE A 164 -5.72 -15.21 -22.96
C PHE A 164 -5.67 -15.48 -21.46
N SER A 165 -5.46 -16.74 -21.04
CA SER A 165 -5.27 -17.09 -19.64
C SER A 165 -4.08 -16.35 -19.01
N ASN A 166 -2.92 -16.34 -19.68
CA ASN A 166 -1.76 -15.61 -19.21
C ASN A 166 -2.02 -14.09 -19.10
N PHE A 167 -2.80 -13.53 -20.02
CA PHE A 167 -3.13 -12.11 -19.98
C PHE A 167 -4.12 -11.79 -18.85
N MET A 168 -5.14 -12.62 -18.65
CA MET A 168 -6.07 -12.49 -17.53
C MET A 168 -5.37 -12.61 -16.17
N ASP A 169 -4.47 -13.57 -16.02
CA ASP A 169 -3.67 -13.74 -14.81
C ASP A 169 -2.78 -12.51 -14.57
N TRP A 170 -2.16 -12.01 -15.63
CA TRP A 170 -1.33 -10.80 -15.54
C TRP A 170 -2.14 -9.58 -15.08
N GLU A 171 -3.35 -9.39 -15.62
CA GLU A 171 -4.24 -8.29 -15.27
C GLU A 171 -4.70 -8.39 -13.82
N LYS A 172 -5.16 -9.58 -13.39
CA LYS A 172 -5.53 -9.86 -12.00
C LYS A 172 -4.38 -9.56 -11.04
N ASP A 173 -3.19 -10.10 -11.30
CA ASP A 173 -2.02 -9.90 -10.45
C ASP A 173 -1.58 -8.43 -10.37
N THR A 174 -1.91 -7.63 -11.40
CA THR A 174 -1.61 -6.21 -11.43
C THR A 174 -2.60 -5.39 -10.60
N LEU A 175 -3.87 -5.79 -10.57
CA LEU A 175 -4.95 -5.04 -9.95
C LEU A 175 -5.30 -5.55 -8.54
N GLU A 176 -5.22 -6.85 -8.29
CA GLU A 176 -5.49 -7.42 -6.97
C GLU A 176 -4.38 -7.09 -5.97
N ILE A 177 -4.80 -6.70 -4.77
CA ILE A 177 -3.88 -6.33 -3.68
C ILE A 177 -3.65 -7.46 -2.70
N GLU A 178 -2.51 -7.42 -2.03
CA GLU A 178 -2.25 -8.24 -0.85
C GLU A 178 -3.11 -7.75 0.33
N GLU A 179 -3.60 -8.68 1.16
CA GLU A 179 -4.44 -8.32 2.30
C GLU A 179 -3.66 -7.75 3.49
N ASN A 180 -2.36 -8.01 3.53
CA ASN A 180 -1.50 -7.58 4.63
C ASN A 180 -0.75 -6.29 4.25
N PRO A 181 -1.16 -5.13 4.78
CA PRO A 181 -0.44 -3.89 4.54
C PRO A 181 0.92 -3.88 5.26
N TYR A 182 1.92 -3.30 4.63
CA TYR A 182 3.18 -2.98 5.27
C TYR A 182 3.03 -1.66 6.03
N ILE A 183 3.28 -1.68 7.35
CA ILE A 183 3.16 -0.51 8.20
C ILE A 183 4.53 -0.21 8.82
N ARG A 184 4.93 1.06 8.75
CA ARG A 184 6.17 1.54 9.33
C ARG A 184 5.96 2.85 10.06
N ILE A 185 6.43 2.96 11.28
CA ILE A 185 6.55 4.23 11.97
C ILE A 185 7.83 4.91 11.47
N ILE A 186 7.67 6.08 10.87
CA ILE A 186 8.75 6.84 10.22
C ILE A 186 9.47 7.74 11.22
N ALA A 187 8.69 8.43 12.06
CA ALA A 187 9.20 9.33 13.05
C ALA A 187 8.16 9.54 14.18
N VAL A 188 8.64 9.99 15.32
CA VAL A 188 7.79 10.48 16.40
C VAL A 188 8.15 11.95 16.63
N VAL A 189 7.13 12.79 16.72
CA VAL A 189 7.28 14.22 17.01
C VAL A 189 6.66 14.49 18.38
N THR A 190 7.39 15.17 19.24
CA THR A 190 6.92 15.52 20.60
C THR A 190 7.28 16.96 20.90
N GLY A 191 6.47 17.61 21.74
CA GLY A 191 6.82 18.90 22.30
C GLY A 191 7.97 18.77 23.29
N VAL A 192 8.79 19.81 23.37
CA VAL A 192 9.88 19.93 24.37
C VAL A 192 9.85 21.32 24.95
N ARG A 193 10.09 21.42 26.26
CA ARG A 193 10.19 22.69 26.99
C ARG A 193 11.52 23.35 26.79
#